data_17eefe72bb9f3657702949699e9cc395
#
_entry.id   17eefe72bb9f3657702949699e9cc395
#
_cell.length_a   1.000
_cell.length_b   1.000
_cell.length_c   1.000
_cell.angle_alpha   90.00
_cell.angle_beta   90.00
_cell.angle_gamma   90.00
#
_symmetry.space_group_name_H-M   'P 1'
#
loop_
_entity.id
_entity.type
_entity.pdbx_description
1 polymer ?
#
loop_
_entity_poly.entity_id
_entity_poly.type
_entity_poly.pdbx_seq_one_letter_code
_entity_poly.pdbx_strand_id
1 'polypeptide(L)'
;MTETYVHLFYDDGHGCLRDAGAEPLSSYGGTVPVVGDLIVDRNVGKGMDRSDARNRTIHEVVARYIIPGEATHIHLVIEGRRGTYREREIVGG
;
A
#
# COMPACT_ATOMS: atom_id res chain seq x y z
N MET A 1 21.58 1.46 13.75
CA MET A 1 20.29 2.15 13.62
C MET A 1 19.25 1.16 13.08
N THR A 2 18.13 1.06 13.76
CA THR A 2 17.10 0.11 13.35
C THR A 2 16.16 0.75 12.35
N GLU A 3 15.96 0.09 11.22
CA GLU A 3 15.07 0.60 10.18
C GLU A 3 13.61 0.34 10.57
N THR A 4 12.74 1.29 10.20
CA THR A 4 11.29 1.14 10.36
C THR A 4 10.74 0.38 9.17
N TYR A 5 9.93 -0.64 9.44
CA TYR A 5 9.25 -1.42 8.41
C TYR A 5 7.76 -1.13 8.44
N VAL A 6 7.19 -1.05 7.26
CA VAL A 6 5.75 -0.87 7.05
C VAL A 6 5.19 -2.19 6.57
N HIS A 7 4.29 -2.78 7.37
CA HIS A 7 3.63 -4.05 7.05
C HIS A 7 2.22 -3.75 6.53
N LEU A 8 1.86 -4.38 5.44
CA LEU A 8 0.55 -4.21 4.82
C LEU A 8 -0.32 -5.42 5.09
N PHE A 9 -1.58 -5.17 5.45
CA PHE A 9 -2.58 -6.20 5.69
C PHE A 9 -3.86 -5.83 4.96
N TYR A 10 -4.61 -6.82 4.51
CA TYR A 10 -5.94 -6.61 3.96
C TYR A 10 -6.95 -7.46 4.69
N ASP A 11 -8.19 -6.96 4.78
CA ASP A 11 -9.30 -7.70 5.37
C ASP A 11 -9.79 -8.72 4.33
N ASP A 12 -9.90 -9.99 4.73
CA ASP A 12 -10.32 -11.06 3.82
C ASP A 12 -11.85 -11.15 3.68
N GLY A 13 -12.60 -10.26 4.34
CA GLY A 13 -14.05 -10.28 4.33
C GLY A 13 -14.67 -11.26 5.32
N HIS A 14 -13.84 -11.99 6.08
CA HIS A 14 -14.26 -13.00 7.04
C HIS A 14 -13.80 -12.69 8.46
N GLY A 15 -13.42 -11.42 8.71
CA GLY A 15 -12.98 -10.98 10.01
C GLY A 15 -11.52 -11.24 10.33
N CYS A 16 -10.74 -11.64 9.34
CA CYS A 16 -9.30 -11.88 9.49
C CYS A 16 -8.51 -10.94 8.61
N LEU A 17 -7.35 -10.52 9.13
CA LEU A 17 -6.39 -9.74 8.37
C LEU A 17 -5.35 -10.68 7.76
N ARG A 18 -5.06 -10.48 6.48
CA ARG A 18 -4.07 -11.26 5.74
C ARG A 18 -2.87 -10.41 5.41
N ASP A 19 -1.69 -11.01 5.49
CA ASP A 19 -0.43 -10.35 5.17
C ASP A 19 -0.38 -10.01 3.68
N ALA A 20 -0.10 -8.76 3.37
CA ALA A 20 0.08 -8.28 2.00
C ALA A 20 1.52 -7.84 1.72
N GLY A 21 2.45 -8.10 2.64
CA GLY A 21 3.86 -7.81 2.47
C GLY A 21 4.38 -6.77 3.44
N ALA A 22 5.68 -6.57 3.41
CA ALA A 22 6.36 -5.58 4.23
C ALA A 22 7.42 -4.87 3.37
N GLU A 23 7.55 -3.57 3.59
CA GLU A 23 8.53 -2.74 2.89
C GLU A 23 9.24 -1.85 3.89
N PRO A 24 10.53 -1.55 3.70
CA PRO A 24 11.20 -0.55 4.52
C PRO A 24 10.59 0.83 4.30
N LEU A 25 10.66 1.68 5.31
CA LEU A 25 10.08 3.03 5.24
C LEU A 25 10.65 3.84 4.06
N SER A 26 11.90 3.56 3.67
CA SER A 26 12.53 4.21 2.52
C SER A 26 11.75 4.00 1.21
N SER A 27 11.00 2.91 1.09
CA SER A 27 10.15 2.65 -0.09
C SER A 27 9.01 3.66 -0.21
N TYR A 28 8.68 4.36 0.86
CA TYR A 28 7.64 5.40 0.89
C TYR A 28 8.26 6.80 1.02
N GLY A 29 9.54 6.95 0.65
CA GLY A 29 10.22 8.24 0.73
C GLY A 29 10.51 8.70 2.15
N GLY A 30 10.52 7.79 3.11
CA GLY A 30 10.76 8.12 4.52
C GLY A 30 9.53 8.62 5.27
N THR A 31 8.38 8.67 4.62
CA THR A 31 7.13 9.15 5.22
C THR A 31 6.20 7.97 5.47
N VAL A 32 5.69 7.84 6.69
CA VAL A 32 4.72 6.80 7.05
C VAL A 32 3.37 7.14 6.42
N PRO A 33 2.80 6.24 5.61
CA PRO A 33 1.43 6.44 5.11
C PRO A 33 0.44 6.53 6.25
N VAL A 34 -0.55 7.40 6.11
CA VAL A 34 -1.59 7.62 7.12
C VAL A 34 -2.96 7.24 6.56
N VAL A 35 -3.95 7.10 7.44
CA VAL A 35 -5.33 6.78 7.05
C VAL A 35 -5.82 7.79 6.02
N GLY A 36 -6.36 7.30 4.93
CA GLY A 36 -6.82 8.11 3.80
C GLY A 36 -5.83 8.21 2.65
N ASP A 37 -4.56 7.87 2.89
CA ASP A 37 -3.57 7.87 1.82
C ASP A 37 -3.87 6.78 0.80
N LEU A 38 -3.53 7.04 -0.45
CA LEU A 38 -3.67 6.09 -1.54
C LEU A 38 -2.27 5.65 -1.97
N ILE A 39 -2.04 4.34 -1.92
CA ILE A 39 -0.77 3.73 -2.31
C ILE A 39 -0.98 3.06 -3.66
N VAL A 40 -0.22 3.48 -4.65
CA VAL A 40 -0.29 2.88 -5.99
C VAL A 40 0.65 1.68 -6.04
N ASP A 41 0.09 0.49 -6.29
CA ASP A 41 0.89 -0.70 -6.46
C ASP A 41 1.71 -0.56 -7.75
N ARG A 42 3.01 -0.80 -7.65
CA ARG A 42 3.92 -0.72 -8.80
C ARG A 42 3.76 -1.89 -9.78
N ASN A 43 3.10 -2.96 -9.37
CA ASN A 43 2.92 -4.14 -10.19
C ASN A 43 1.62 -4.07 -10.98
N VAL A 44 1.67 -4.59 -12.21
CA VAL A 44 0.48 -4.77 -13.05
C VAL A 44 0.41 -6.21 -13.48
N GLY A 45 -0.77 -6.65 -13.93
CA GLY A 45 -0.94 -7.99 -14.44
C GLY A 45 -0.03 -8.24 -15.65
N LYS A 46 0.41 -9.49 -15.80
CA LYS A 46 1.28 -9.90 -16.89
C LYS A 46 0.63 -9.56 -18.24
N GLY A 47 1.39 -8.87 -19.08
CA GLY A 47 0.90 -8.45 -20.41
C GLY A 47 0.01 -7.23 -20.41
N MET A 48 -0.26 -6.62 -19.26
CA MET A 48 -1.09 -5.44 -19.18
C MET A 48 -0.25 -4.16 -19.32
N ASP A 49 -0.83 -3.14 -19.89
CA ASP A 49 -0.19 -1.84 -20.08
C ASP A 49 -0.04 -1.11 -18.73
N ARG A 50 1.18 -0.83 -18.33
CA ARG A 50 1.49 -0.12 -17.09
C ARG A 50 1.02 1.32 -17.09
N SER A 51 0.92 1.94 -18.26
CA SER A 51 0.49 3.35 -18.38
C SER A 51 -1.02 3.51 -18.36
N ASP A 52 -1.77 2.41 -18.43
CA ASP A 52 -3.23 2.46 -18.29
C ASP A 52 -3.58 2.37 -16.79
N ALA A 53 -4.14 3.46 -16.28
CA ALA A 53 -4.50 3.54 -14.85
C ALA A 53 -5.47 2.43 -14.43
N ARG A 54 -6.32 1.97 -15.34
CA ARG A 54 -7.30 0.91 -15.06
C ARG A 54 -6.64 -0.44 -14.81
N ASN A 55 -5.38 -0.61 -15.20
CA ASN A 55 -4.60 -1.82 -14.95
C ASN A 55 -3.82 -1.74 -13.64
N ARG A 56 -3.83 -0.60 -12.97
CA ARG A 56 -3.12 -0.40 -11.70
C ARG A 56 -4.05 -0.69 -10.53
N THR A 57 -3.48 -1.18 -9.45
CA THR A 57 -4.21 -1.37 -8.19
C THR A 57 -3.83 -0.24 -7.26
N ILE A 58 -4.84 0.37 -6.66
CA ILE A 58 -4.67 1.45 -5.69
C ILE A 58 -5.19 0.95 -4.35
N HIS A 59 -4.37 1.09 -3.32
CA HIS A 59 -4.69 0.65 -1.97
C HIS A 59 -4.94 1.87 -1.10
N GLU A 60 -6.14 1.96 -0.52
CA GLU A 60 -6.43 3.00 0.46
C GLU A 60 -6.06 2.50 1.85
N VAL A 61 -5.35 3.33 2.61
CA VAL A 61 -5.04 3.03 4.02
C VAL A 61 -6.27 3.31 4.85
N VAL A 62 -6.86 2.28 5.45
CA VAL A 62 -8.08 2.41 6.25
C VAL A 62 -7.81 2.35 7.75
N ALA A 63 -6.67 1.82 8.17
CA ALA A 63 -6.27 1.83 9.58
C ALA A 63 -4.74 1.80 9.68
N ARG A 64 -4.21 2.39 10.73
CA ARG A 64 -2.77 2.42 11.00
C ARG A 64 -2.52 2.07 12.45
N TYR A 65 -1.66 1.09 12.67
CA TYR A 65 -1.24 0.64 14.01
C TYR A 65 0.25 0.84 14.15
N ILE A 66 0.68 1.45 15.25
CA ILE A 66 2.09 1.63 15.57
C ILE A 66 2.39 0.71 16.74
N ILE A 67 3.35 -0.19 16.54
CA ILE A 67 3.79 -1.12 17.59
C ILE A 67 5.16 -0.67 18.05
N PRO A 68 5.25 -0.03 19.23
CA PRO A 68 6.53 0.45 19.75
C PRO A 68 7.39 -0.70 20.24
N GLY A 69 8.70 -0.50 20.26
CA GLY A 69 9.64 -1.49 20.72
C GLY A 69 11.05 -1.12 20.30
N GLU A 70 11.97 -2.08 20.36
CA GLU A 70 13.36 -1.88 19.92
C GLU A 70 13.43 -1.55 18.44
N ALA A 71 12.53 -2.13 17.64
CA ALA A 71 12.30 -1.76 16.26
C ALA A 71 10.87 -1.26 16.15
N THR A 72 10.68 -0.13 15.46
CA THR A 72 9.33 0.39 15.23
C THR A 72 8.69 -0.34 14.07
N HIS A 73 7.53 -0.91 14.32
CA HIS A 73 6.72 -1.57 13.29
C HIS A 73 5.45 -0.77 13.08
N ILE A 74 5.17 -0.48 11.83
CA ILE A 74 3.94 0.20 11.41
C ILE A 74 3.11 -0.83 10.65
N HIS A 75 1.88 -1.07 11.11
CA HIS A 75 0.97 -1.99 10.47
C HIS A 75 -0.17 -1.20 9.85
N LEU A 76 -0.35 -1.33 8.54
CA LEU A 76 -1.40 -0.65 7.80
C LEU A 76 -2.41 -1.67 7.31
N VAL A 77 -3.69 -1.37 7.49
CA VAL A 77 -4.77 -2.12 6.86
C VAL A 77 -5.16 -1.36 5.60
N ILE A 78 -5.18 -2.05 4.48
CA ILE A 78 -5.43 -1.45 3.16
C ILE A 78 -6.64 -2.11 2.50
N GLU A 79 -7.33 -1.34 1.66
CA GLU A 79 -8.37 -1.82 0.78
C GLU A 79 -7.97 -1.51 -0.66
N GLY A 80 -7.94 -2.54 -1.50
CA GLY A 80 -7.52 -2.41 -2.89
C GLY A 80 -8.69 -2.16 -3.83
N ARG A 81 -8.44 -1.38 -4.86
CA ARG A 81 -9.35 -1.18 -5.99
C ARG A 81 -8.56 -0.97 -7.26
N ARG A 82 -9.22 -1.10 -8.40
CA ARG A 82 -8.62 -0.73 -9.67
C ARG A 82 -8.51 0.78 -9.80
N GLY A 83 -7.47 1.24 -10.46
CA GLY A 83 -7.34 2.63 -10.84
C GLY A 83 -8.42 3.02 -11.84
N THR A 84 -8.72 4.31 -11.92
CA THR A 84 -9.69 4.87 -12.84
C THR A 84 -8.98 5.68 -13.91
N TYR A 85 -9.66 5.92 -15.03
CA TYR A 85 -9.12 6.76 -16.10
C TYR A 85 -8.78 8.17 -15.60
N ARG A 86 -9.53 8.66 -14.61
CA ARG A 86 -9.27 9.95 -13.96
C ARG A 86 -7.87 10.03 -13.34
N GLU A 87 -7.34 8.89 -12.89
CA GLU A 87 -6.06 8.82 -12.19
C GLU A 87 -4.86 8.61 -13.12
N ARG A 88 -5.05 8.65 -14.42
CA ARG A 88 -4.02 8.33 -15.40
C ARG A 88 -2.75 9.17 -15.29
N GLU A 89 -2.87 10.41 -14.90
CA GLU A 89 -1.72 11.30 -14.76
C GLU A 89 -0.95 11.06 -13.46
N ILE A 90 -1.64 10.52 -12.45
CA ILE A 90 -1.05 10.22 -11.15
C ILE A 90 -0.27 8.92 -11.19
N VAL A 91 -0.86 7.88 -11.81
CA VAL A 91 -0.27 6.55 -11.84
C VAL A 91 0.53 6.30 -13.12
N GLY A 92 0.39 7.19 -14.06
CA GLY A 92 0.96 7.05 -15.38
C GLY A 92 2.47 7.10 -15.40
N GLY A 93 3.01 6.52 -16.29
CA GLY A 93 4.42 6.47 -16.52
C GLY A 93 4.99 5.11 -16.30
#